data_c6ff2a1f12f7742e37da8633edc333bf
#
_entry.id   c6ff2a1f12f7742e37da8633edc333bf
#
_cell.length_a   1.000
_cell.length_b   1.000
_cell.length_c   1.000
_cell.angle_alpha   90.00
_cell.angle_beta   90.00
_cell.angle_gamma   90.00
#
_symmetry.space_group_name_H-M   'P 1'
#
loop_
_entity.id
_entity.type
_entity.pdbx_description
1 polymer ?
#
loop_
_entity_poly.entity_id
_entity_poly.type
_entity_poly.pdbx_seq_one_letter_code
_entity_poly.pdbx_strand_id
1 'polypeptide(L)'
;SRFSRRVPIWQMRDEYTAEVIDTLESTFGELNDKETLAVAIESAARNAVEDNIPDYLTDLLYSVKDSFLDGVSEEEITHIFKTAVRNSVAYMTMTRLGIEAGEYFEPDDLRDVVNFTTPATLNALGYATSDIAEMGLAEISRTILALDRQNRIIAEKTKADYNVGKEKTERSPDDERDHLHDAGGLSAPRSDNAGATGAVDGQVRPDAEEVPEGASQSTLL
;
A
#
# COMPACT_ATOMS: atom_id res chain seq x y z
N SER A 1 -13.05 -21.29 23.43
CA SER A 1 -11.77 -20.76 22.99
C SER A 1 -12.02 -19.53 22.12
N ARG A 2 -11.83 -18.33 22.69
CA ARG A 2 -11.85 -17.08 21.91
C ARG A 2 -10.56 -17.06 21.08
N PHE A 3 -10.69 -17.25 19.78
CA PHE A 3 -9.61 -16.97 18.86
C PHE A 3 -9.28 -15.47 18.94
N SER A 4 -8.25 -15.14 19.69
CA SER A 4 -7.63 -13.82 19.61
C SER A 4 -7.10 -13.66 18.18
N ARG A 5 -7.79 -12.90 17.34
CA ARG A 5 -7.24 -12.47 16.06
C ARG A 5 -6.00 -11.64 16.39
N ARG A 6 -4.83 -12.20 16.14
CA ARG A 6 -3.60 -11.40 16.16
C ARG A 6 -3.72 -10.36 15.08
N VAL A 7 -3.80 -9.10 15.47
CA VAL A 7 -3.68 -7.99 14.53
C VAL A 7 -2.28 -8.09 13.92
N PRO A 8 -2.16 -8.16 12.60
CA PRO A 8 -0.84 -8.21 11.97
C PRO A 8 -0.09 -6.94 12.32
N ILE A 9 1.04 -7.09 13.01
CA ILE A 9 1.93 -5.97 13.32
C ILE A 9 2.84 -5.80 12.10
N TRP A 10 2.80 -4.64 11.49
CA TRP A 10 3.68 -4.26 10.40
C TRP A 10 4.79 -3.34 10.90
N GLN A 11 5.92 -3.37 10.23
CA GLN A 11 7.08 -2.53 10.52
C GLN A 11 7.60 -1.94 9.22
N MET A 12 7.89 -0.65 9.24
CA MET A 12 8.55 0.03 8.13
C MET A 12 9.99 -0.49 7.98
N ARG A 13 10.43 -0.61 6.74
CA ARG A 13 11.81 -0.95 6.36
C ARG A 13 12.24 -0.01 5.25
N ASP A 14 13.54 0.29 5.20
CA ASP A 14 14.10 1.20 4.20
C ASP A 14 13.80 0.76 2.76
N GLU A 15 13.78 -0.56 2.52
CA GLU A 15 13.46 -1.15 1.22
C GLU A 15 12.02 -0.89 0.73
N TYR A 16 11.11 -0.44 1.61
CA TYR A 16 9.71 -0.14 1.29
C TYR A 16 9.44 1.35 1.07
N THR A 17 10.48 2.19 1.19
CA THR A 17 10.33 3.65 1.16
C THR A 17 9.68 4.15 -0.12
N ALA A 18 10.12 3.66 -1.28
CA ALA A 18 9.59 4.08 -2.56
C ALA A 18 8.10 3.73 -2.70
N GLU A 19 7.71 2.50 -2.39
CA GLU A 19 6.33 2.03 -2.49
C GLU A 19 5.41 2.71 -1.47
N VAL A 20 5.93 3.09 -0.31
CA VAL A 20 5.17 3.87 0.68
C VAL A 20 4.96 5.30 0.21
N ILE A 21 5.95 5.94 -0.40
CA ILE A 21 5.80 7.28 -1.00
C ILE A 21 4.77 7.23 -2.14
N ASP A 22 4.85 6.25 -3.03
CA ASP A 22 3.88 6.05 -4.11
C ASP A 22 2.46 5.82 -3.56
N THR A 23 2.34 5.10 -2.44
CA THR A 23 1.07 4.90 -1.73
C THR A 23 0.51 6.21 -1.20
N LEU A 24 1.32 7.05 -0.58
CA LEU A 24 0.91 8.37 -0.10
C LEU A 24 0.44 9.26 -1.25
N GLU A 25 1.19 9.29 -2.35
CA GLU A 25 0.84 10.07 -3.55
C GLU A 25 -0.47 9.57 -4.20
N SER A 26 -0.65 8.27 -4.29
CA SER A 26 -1.89 7.68 -4.84
C SER A 26 -3.11 7.91 -3.95
N THR A 27 -2.91 8.05 -2.64
CA THR A 27 -3.99 8.26 -1.66
C THR A 27 -4.40 9.72 -1.53
N PHE A 28 -3.42 10.64 -1.51
CA PHE A 28 -3.64 12.05 -1.18
C PHE A 28 -3.35 13.01 -2.33
N GLY A 29 -3.11 12.48 -3.55
CA GLY A 29 -2.79 13.28 -4.73
C GLY A 29 -1.31 13.64 -4.82
N GLU A 30 -0.96 14.45 -5.83
CA GLU A 30 0.41 14.84 -6.13
C GLU A 30 1.11 15.47 -4.91
N LEU A 31 2.26 14.91 -4.54
CA LEU A 31 3.06 15.40 -3.42
C LEU A 31 3.99 16.52 -3.90
N ASN A 32 3.97 17.67 -3.21
CA ASN A 32 4.83 18.81 -3.52
C ASN A 32 6.32 18.48 -3.34
N ASP A 33 6.64 17.63 -2.37
CA ASP A 33 7.99 17.15 -2.12
C ASP A 33 7.92 15.67 -1.70
N LYS A 34 8.83 14.88 -2.23
CA LYS A 34 8.95 13.44 -2.00
C LYS A 34 10.40 12.94 -2.02
N GLU A 35 11.35 13.86 -1.82
CA GLU A 35 12.78 13.53 -1.81
C GLU A 35 13.12 12.54 -0.70
N THR A 36 12.48 12.68 0.46
CA THR A 36 12.58 11.73 1.57
C THR A 36 11.19 11.29 2.04
N LEU A 37 11.13 10.17 2.76
CA LEU A 37 9.86 9.71 3.33
C LEU A 37 9.24 10.73 4.29
N ALA A 38 10.06 11.46 5.05
CA ALA A 38 9.59 12.48 5.99
C ALA A 38 8.89 13.63 5.25
N VAL A 39 9.52 14.23 4.23
CA VAL A 39 8.91 15.32 3.47
C VAL A 39 7.73 14.87 2.62
N ALA A 40 7.72 13.60 2.17
CA ALA A 40 6.55 13.00 1.53
C ALA A 40 5.35 12.90 2.49
N ILE A 41 5.59 12.52 3.76
CA ILE A 41 4.56 12.48 4.80
C ILE A 41 4.03 13.89 5.10
N GLU A 42 4.89 14.90 5.19
CA GLU A 42 4.44 16.30 5.39
C GLU A 42 3.58 16.80 4.21
N SER A 43 3.99 16.48 2.97
CA SER A 43 3.22 16.83 1.78
C SER A 43 1.87 16.11 1.74
N ALA A 44 1.85 14.82 2.06
CA ALA A 44 0.62 14.03 2.17
C ALA A 44 -0.31 14.54 3.27
N ALA A 45 0.22 14.86 4.45
CA ALA A 45 -0.56 15.44 5.55
C ALA A 45 -1.18 16.80 5.17
N ARG A 46 -0.46 17.62 4.41
CA ARG A 46 -0.97 18.89 3.89
C ARG A 46 -2.18 18.65 2.99
N ASN A 47 -2.03 17.79 1.98
CA ASN A 47 -3.10 17.48 1.04
C ASN A 47 -4.32 16.88 1.76
N ALA A 48 -4.09 15.90 2.64
CA ALA A 48 -5.14 15.24 3.41
C ALA A 48 -5.93 16.23 4.28
N VAL A 49 -5.25 17.19 4.91
CA VAL A 49 -5.89 18.21 5.73
C VAL A 49 -6.69 19.20 4.90
N GLU A 50 -6.15 19.67 3.76
CA GLU A 50 -6.90 20.56 2.87
C GLU A 50 -8.22 19.94 2.41
N ASP A 51 -8.22 18.65 2.10
CA ASP A 51 -9.39 17.94 1.59
C ASP A 51 -10.42 17.61 2.69
N ASN A 52 -9.98 17.34 3.91
CA ASN A 52 -10.85 16.78 4.95
C ASN A 52 -11.25 17.77 6.05
N ILE A 53 -10.49 18.86 6.29
CA ILE A 53 -10.79 19.83 7.37
C ILE A 53 -12.20 20.41 7.32
N PRO A 54 -12.82 20.68 6.16
CA PRO A 54 -14.18 21.22 6.13
C PRO A 54 -15.20 20.38 6.91
N ASP A 55 -15.01 19.06 6.98
CA ASP A 55 -15.89 18.14 7.68
C ASP A 55 -15.84 18.32 9.22
N TYR A 56 -14.71 18.77 9.75
CA TYR A 56 -14.47 18.96 11.19
C TYR A 56 -14.60 20.42 11.64
N LEU A 57 -14.48 21.37 10.72
CA LEU A 57 -14.42 22.81 11.04
C LEU A 57 -15.73 23.29 11.66
N THR A 58 -16.87 22.82 11.17
CA THR A 58 -18.18 23.21 11.69
C THR A 58 -18.31 22.85 13.17
N ASP A 59 -17.93 21.64 13.56
CA ASP A 59 -17.99 21.17 14.96
C ASP A 59 -17.02 21.96 15.84
N LEU A 60 -15.83 22.28 15.32
CA LEU A 60 -14.90 23.14 16.04
C LEU A 60 -15.48 24.53 16.31
N LEU A 61 -16.01 25.19 15.27
CA LEU A 61 -16.56 26.55 15.40
C LEU A 61 -17.69 26.64 16.43
N TYR A 62 -18.50 25.59 16.56
CA TYR A 62 -19.52 25.53 17.64
C TYR A 62 -18.92 25.29 19.02
N SER A 63 -17.68 24.83 19.09
CA SER A 63 -17.01 24.39 20.33
C SER A 63 -16.04 25.43 20.93
N VAL A 64 -15.76 26.52 20.22
CA VAL A 64 -14.66 27.46 20.58
C VAL A 64 -14.89 28.23 21.87
N LYS A 65 -16.14 28.32 22.32
CA LYS A 65 -16.50 29.11 23.53
C LYS A 65 -15.66 28.67 24.74
N ASP A 66 -15.20 29.63 25.49
CA ASP A 66 -14.37 29.47 26.71
C ASP A 66 -12.97 28.86 26.43
N SER A 67 -12.54 28.69 25.16
CA SER A 67 -11.18 28.31 24.78
C SER A 67 -10.34 29.54 24.43
N PHE A 68 -9.06 29.35 24.13
CA PHE A 68 -8.23 30.44 23.60
C PHE A 68 -8.63 30.87 22.17
N LEU A 69 -9.48 30.09 21.50
CA LEU A 69 -10.08 30.44 20.21
C LEU A 69 -11.36 31.31 20.35
N ASP A 70 -11.87 31.53 21.56
CA ASP A 70 -13.07 32.35 21.78
C ASP A 70 -12.81 33.80 21.39
N GLY A 71 -13.65 34.34 20.50
CA GLY A 71 -13.50 35.70 19.98
C GLY A 71 -12.46 35.86 18.85
N VAL A 72 -11.80 34.82 18.45
CA VAL A 72 -10.92 34.78 17.25
C VAL A 72 -11.79 34.69 15.99
N SER A 73 -11.33 35.26 14.87
CA SER A 73 -12.07 35.19 13.61
C SER A 73 -12.11 33.77 13.05
N GLU A 74 -13.18 33.41 12.33
CA GLU A 74 -13.34 32.10 11.71
C GLU A 74 -12.16 31.76 10.77
N GLU A 75 -11.67 32.73 10.02
CA GLU A 75 -10.53 32.57 9.13
C GLU A 75 -9.26 32.19 9.89
N GLU A 76 -8.99 32.87 11.00
CA GLU A 76 -7.83 32.61 11.85
C GLU A 76 -7.96 31.27 12.60
N ILE A 77 -9.17 30.95 13.11
CA ILE A 77 -9.46 29.63 13.71
C ILE A 77 -9.19 28.52 12.68
N THR A 78 -9.66 28.69 11.45
CA THR A 78 -9.43 27.73 10.36
C THR A 78 -7.94 27.54 10.09
N HIS A 79 -7.17 28.61 10.06
CA HIS A 79 -5.72 28.54 9.84
C HIS A 79 -5.00 27.80 10.99
N ILE A 80 -5.31 28.17 12.24
CA ILE A 80 -4.78 27.53 13.44
C ILE A 80 -5.12 26.04 13.45
N PHE A 81 -6.37 25.70 13.15
CA PHE A 81 -6.82 24.31 13.13
C PHE A 81 -6.12 23.48 12.06
N LYS A 82 -6.06 23.98 10.82
CA LYS A 82 -5.34 23.31 9.72
C LYS A 82 -3.88 23.07 10.09
N THR A 83 -3.20 24.07 10.64
CA THR A 83 -1.79 23.95 11.04
C THR A 83 -1.60 22.92 12.15
N ALA A 84 -2.44 22.99 13.21
CA ALA A 84 -2.37 22.05 14.32
C ALA A 84 -2.63 20.60 13.86
N VAL A 85 -3.68 20.37 13.05
CA VAL A 85 -4.01 19.02 12.53
C VAL A 85 -2.90 18.52 11.61
N ARG A 86 -2.45 19.33 10.63
CA ARG A 86 -1.41 18.92 9.68
C ARG A 86 -0.12 18.48 10.37
N ASN A 87 0.39 19.30 11.28
CA ASN A 87 1.63 18.99 11.97
C ASN A 87 1.47 17.79 12.90
N SER A 88 0.33 17.65 13.56
CA SER A 88 0.01 16.48 14.38
C SER A 88 -0.11 15.18 13.56
N VAL A 89 -0.77 15.21 12.40
CA VAL A 89 -0.89 14.06 11.50
C VAL A 89 0.48 13.63 10.99
N ALA A 90 1.29 14.57 10.53
CA ALA A 90 2.64 14.28 10.04
C ALA A 90 3.52 13.70 11.15
N TYR A 91 3.52 14.31 12.33
CA TYR A 91 4.26 13.85 13.51
C TYR A 91 3.86 12.42 13.91
N MET A 92 2.55 12.14 14.01
CA MET A 92 2.03 10.81 14.36
C MET A 92 2.42 9.77 13.30
N THR A 93 2.32 10.11 12.02
CA THR A 93 2.64 9.21 10.92
C THR A 93 4.13 8.88 10.91
N MET A 94 5.02 9.88 11.01
CA MET A 94 6.47 9.69 11.12
C MET A 94 6.82 8.79 12.30
N THR A 95 6.30 9.10 13.49
CA THR A 95 6.54 8.30 14.70
C THR A 95 6.11 6.84 14.53
N ARG A 96 4.95 6.60 13.88
CA ARG A 96 4.45 5.25 13.63
C ARG A 96 5.32 4.47 12.64
N LEU A 97 5.96 5.16 11.69
CA LEU A 97 6.91 4.57 10.75
C LEU A 97 8.33 4.43 11.31
N GLY A 98 8.58 4.88 12.52
CA GLY A 98 9.90 4.81 13.16
C GLY A 98 10.86 5.92 12.73
N ILE A 99 10.34 6.98 12.13
CA ILE A 99 11.12 8.21 11.84
C ILE A 99 11.16 9.04 13.13
N GLU A 100 12.32 9.56 13.47
CA GLU A 100 12.49 10.46 14.62
C GLU A 100 11.87 11.84 14.30
N ALA A 101 10.58 11.98 14.57
CA ALA A 101 9.82 13.17 14.21
C ALA A 101 10.40 14.47 14.82
N GLY A 102 11.07 14.38 15.97
CA GLY A 102 11.76 15.52 16.59
C GLY A 102 12.90 16.11 15.78
N GLU A 103 13.39 15.43 14.72
CA GLU A 103 14.37 16.00 13.78
C GLU A 103 13.72 16.90 12.73
N TYR A 104 12.40 16.81 12.54
CA TYR A 104 11.63 17.53 11.52
C TYR A 104 10.70 18.59 12.10
N PHE A 105 10.37 18.50 13.39
CA PHE A 105 9.46 19.42 14.06
C PHE A 105 10.13 20.10 15.25
N GLU A 106 10.15 21.41 15.20
CA GLU A 106 10.51 22.23 16.35
C GLU A 106 9.29 22.35 17.29
N PRO A 107 9.49 22.64 18.60
CA PRO A 107 8.39 22.86 19.53
C PRO A 107 7.37 23.91 19.07
N ASP A 108 7.84 24.92 18.32
CA ASP A 108 6.99 25.98 17.77
C ASP A 108 6.04 25.50 16.66
N ASP A 109 6.37 24.44 15.95
CA ASP A 109 5.50 23.86 14.91
C ASP A 109 4.22 23.26 15.50
N LEU A 110 4.27 22.83 16.75
CA LEU A 110 3.13 22.28 17.49
C LEU A 110 2.49 23.28 18.45
N ARG A 111 2.93 24.55 18.43
CA ARG A 111 2.44 25.59 19.34
C ARG A 111 0.94 25.82 19.24
N ASP A 112 0.37 25.73 18.05
CA ASP A 112 -1.05 25.98 17.81
C ASP A 112 -1.98 25.04 18.57
N VAL A 113 -1.48 23.85 18.97
CA VAL A 113 -2.23 22.87 19.79
C VAL A 113 -2.66 23.46 21.14
N VAL A 114 -1.89 24.41 21.70
CA VAL A 114 -2.22 25.02 23.02
C VAL A 114 -3.47 25.89 22.97
N ASN A 115 -3.99 26.24 21.80
CA ASN A 115 -5.22 27.04 21.67
C ASN A 115 -6.49 26.22 21.98
N PHE A 116 -6.41 24.89 21.91
CA PHE A 116 -7.52 23.96 22.12
C PHE A 116 -7.63 23.58 23.61
N THR A 117 -8.08 24.54 24.45
CA THR A 117 -8.01 24.44 25.92
C THR A 117 -9.25 23.84 26.58
N THR A 118 -10.34 23.64 25.85
CA THR A 118 -11.55 23.00 26.39
C THR A 118 -11.64 21.54 25.93
N PRO A 119 -12.36 20.68 26.69
CA PRO A 119 -12.60 19.30 26.24
C PRO A 119 -13.25 19.22 24.86
N ALA A 120 -14.12 20.17 24.51
CA ALA A 120 -14.81 20.18 23.23
C ALA A 120 -13.85 20.51 22.06
N THR A 121 -13.04 21.58 22.18
CA THR A 121 -12.06 21.94 21.17
C THR A 121 -10.95 20.89 21.05
N LEU A 122 -10.49 20.32 22.19
CA LEU A 122 -9.50 19.26 22.19
C LEU A 122 -10.03 17.99 21.52
N ASN A 123 -11.30 17.65 21.73
CA ASN A 123 -11.92 16.54 21.03
C ASN A 123 -12.01 16.78 19.51
N ALA A 124 -12.40 17.98 19.06
CA ALA A 124 -12.43 18.30 17.64
C ALA A 124 -11.05 18.15 16.99
N LEU A 125 -10.00 18.68 17.64
CA LEU A 125 -8.61 18.49 17.20
C LEU A 125 -8.22 17.00 17.15
N GLY A 126 -8.54 16.25 18.21
CA GLY A 126 -8.19 14.84 18.34
C GLY A 126 -8.89 13.96 17.30
N TYR A 127 -10.17 14.19 17.02
CA TYR A 127 -10.92 13.46 15.99
C TYR A 127 -10.35 13.74 14.61
N ALA A 128 -10.20 15.00 14.21
CA ALA A 128 -9.63 15.36 12.92
C ALA A 128 -8.23 14.74 12.72
N THR A 129 -7.36 14.87 13.74
CA THR A 129 -6.00 14.31 13.67
C THR A 129 -6.01 12.80 13.56
N SER A 130 -6.81 12.10 14.37
CA SER A 130 -6.86 10.63 14.37
C SER A 130 -7.42 10.08 13.08
N ASP A 131 -8.53 10.62 12.60
CA ASP A 131 -9.21 10.13 11.41
C ASP A 131 -8.34 10.35 10.16
N ILE A 132 -7.74 11.54 10.02
CA ILE A 132 -6.87 11.85 8.87
C ILE A 132 -5.58 11.00 8.92
N ALA A 133 -4.96 10.83 10.10
CA ALA A 133 -3.80 9.97 10.24
C ALA A 133 -4.12 8.50 9.95
N GLU A 134 -5.32 8.01 10.37
CA GLU A 134 -5.75 6.64 10.10
C GLU A 134 -5.88 6.36 8.61
N MET A 135 -6.38 7.32 7.81
CA MET A 135 -6.49 7.17 6.35
C MET A 135 -5.14 6.80 5.74
N GLY A 136 -4.10 7.59 6.01
CA GLY A 136 -2.75 7.33 5.50
C GLY A 136 -2.12 6.06 6.08
N LEU A 137 -2.20 5.85 7.38
CA LEU A 137 -1.63 4.69 8.04
C LEU A 137 -2.29 3.37 7.63
N ALA A 138 -3.58 3.37 7.30
CA ALA A 138 -4.28 2.20 6.79
C ALA A 138 -3.75 1.78 5.41
N GLU A 139 -3.54 2.73 4.50
CA GLU A 139 -3.00 2.44 3.17
C GLU A 139 -1.53 2.00 3.25
N ILE A 140 -0.69 2.70 4.02
CA ILE A 140 0.70 2.30 4.28
C ILE A 140 0.75 0.87 4.84
N SER A 141 -0.10 0.55 5.81
CA SER A 141 -0.20 -0.78 6.40
C SER A 141 -0.52 -1.86 5.36
N ARG A 142 -1.46 -1.60 4.45
CA ARG A 142 -1.81 -2.53 3.36
C ARG A 142 -0.62 -2.77 2.44
N THR A 143 0.07 -1.70 2.05
CA THR A 143 1.25 -1.77 1.18
C THR A 143 2.36 -2.59 1.84
N ILE A 144 2.75 -2.27 3.07
CA ILE A 144 3.81 -2.99 3.79
C ILE A 144 3.46 -4.47 3.97
N LEU A 145 2.23 -4.80 4.35
CA LEU A 145 1.80 -6.19 4.52
C LEU A 145 1.76 -6.96 3.18
N ALA A 146 1.49 -6.29 2.06
CA ALA A 146 1.58 -6.88 0.74
C ALA A 146 3.04 -7.18 0.34
N LEU A 147 3.95 -6.24 0.56
CA LEU A 147 5.39 -6.39 0.32
C LEU A 147 6.00 -7.50 1.20
N ASP A 148 5.67 -7.55 2.48
CA ASP A 148 6.11 -8.62 3.39
C ASP A 148 5.63 -10.01 2.92
N ARG A 149 4.44 -10.10 2.36
CA ARG A 149 3.91 -11.36 1.80
C ARG A 149 4.68 -11.75 0.55
N GLN A 150 4.93 -10.80 -0.34
CA GLN A 150 5.67 -11.03 -1.57
C GLN A 150 7.10 -11.49 -1.28
N ASN A 151 7.79 -10.82 -0.36
CA ASN A 151 9.15 -11.18 0.03
C ASN A 151 9.23 -12.58 0.65
N ARG A 152 8.22 -13.00 1.42
CA ARG A 152 8.12 -14.39 1.91
C ARG A 152 8.01 -15.41 0.80
N ILE A 153 7.13 -15.17 -0.18
CA ILE A 153 6.95 -16.08 -1.33
C ILE A 153 8.24 -16.21 -2.14
N ILE A 154 8.94 -15.10 -2.36
CA ILE A 154 10.23 -15.11 -3.07
C ILE A 154 11.25 -15.93 -2.28
N ALA A 155 11.37 -15.70 -0.98
CA ALA A 155 12.31 -16.43 -0.13
C ALA A 155 12.02 -17.96 -0.08
N GLU A 156 10.75 -18.34 -0.06
CA GLU A 156 10.34 -19.76 -0.11
C GLU A 156 10.69 -20.41 -1.47
N LYS A 157 10.45 -19.72 -2.58
CA LYS A 157 10.83 -20.19 -3.92
C LYS A 157 12.33 -20.35 -4.05
N THR A 158 13.12 -19.36 -3.61
CA THR A 158 14.59 -19.42 -3.65
C THR A 158 15.13 -20.58 -2.84
N LYS A 159 14.55 -20.88 -1.67
CA LYS A 159 14.93 -22.05 -0.87
C LYS A 159 14.59 -23.37 -1.54
N ALA A 160 13.43 -23.45 -2.19
CA ALA A 160 13.01 -24.64 -2.93
C ALA A 160 13.95 -24.91 -4.11
N ASP A 161 14.28 -23.88 -4.90
CA ASP A 161 15.19 -23.99 -6.04
C ASP A 161 16.61 -24.40 -5.61
N TYR A 162 17.11 -23.86 -4.50
CA TYR A 162 18.39 -24.23 -3.92
C TYR A 162 18.44 -25.72 -3.53
N ASN A 163 17.38 -26.22 -2.87
CA ASN A 163 17.30 -27.63 -2.47
C ASN A 163 17.23 -28.58 -3.66
N VAL A 164 16.47 -28.22 -4.72
CA VAL A 164 16.42 -29.00 -5.96
C VAL A 164 17.79 -29.04 -6.68
N GLY A 165 18.49 -27.90 -6.67
CA GLY A 165 19.86 -27.84 -7.23
C GLY A 165 20.84 -28.69 -6.45
N LYS A 166 20.75 -28.76 -5.14
CA LYS A 166 21.60 -29.58 -4.27
C LYS A 166 21.37 -31.10 -4.48
N GLU A 167 20.10 -31.52 -4.56
CA GLU A 167 19.75 -32.93 -4.85
C GLU A 167 20.25 -33.40 -6.22
N LYS A 168 20.26 -32.52 -7.24
CA LYS A 168 20.82 -32.84 -8.57
C LYS A 168 22.35 -32.96 -8.55
N THR A 169 23.02 -32.22 -7.67
CA THR A 169 24.50 -32.24 -7.57
C THR A 169 24.99 -33.41 -6.73
N GLU A 170 24.19 -33.90 -5.79
CA GLU A 170 24.53 -35.07 -4.96
C GLU A 170 24.22 -36.43 -5.60
N ARG A 171 23.44 -36.45 -6.71
CA ARG A 171 23.34 -37.66 -7.57
C ARG A 171 24.58 -37.73 -8.43
N SER A 172 25.53 -38.50 -7.93
CA SER A 172 26.80 -38.83 -8.60
C SER A 172 26.52 -39.57 -9.90
N PRO A 173 27.34 -39.37 -10.96
CA PRO A 173 27.20 -40.08 -12.25
C PRO A 173 27.50 -41.58 -12.19
N ASP A 174 27.83 -42.14 -11.03
CA ASP A 174 28.21 -43.53 -10.86
C ASP A 174 27.05 -44.52 -10.69
N ASP A 175 25.82 -44.05 -10.46
CA ASP A 175 24.66 -44.94 -10.31
C ASP A 175 24.00 -45.38 -11.63
N GLU A 176 24.44 -44.84 -12.78
CA GLU A 176 23.93 -45.24 -14.12
C GLU A 176 24.74 -46.36 -14.80
N ARG A 177 25.80 -46.89 -14.18
CA ARG A 177 26.63 -47.92 -14.78
C ARG A 177 26.32 -49.36 -14.42
N ASP A 178 25.42 -49.60 -13.46
CA ASP A 178 25.21 -50.98 -12.93
C ASP A 178 23.99 -51.71 -13.49
N HIS A 179 23.30 -51.18 -14.51
CA HIS A 179 22.13 -51.84 -15.11
C HIS A 179 22.31 -52.20 -16.59
N LEU A 180 23.56 -52.32 -17.12
CA LEU A 180 23.84 -52.69 -18.49
C LEU A 180 24.66 -53.98 -18.62
N HIS A 181 24.40 -55.00 -17.80
CA HIS A 181 24.86 -56.35 -18.03
C HIS A 181 23.83 -57.32 -17.44
N ASP A 182 22.79 -57.62 -18.18
CA ASP A 182 22.27 -58.97 -18.40
C ASP A 182 21.01 -58.91 -19.29
N ALA A 183 21.11 -59.30 -20.51
CA ALA A 183 20.12 -60.01 -21.34
C ALA A 183 20.62 -60.14 -22.77
N GLY A 184 21.47 -61.12 -22.99
CA GLY A 184 21.62 -61.66 -24.28
C GLY A 184 20.47 -62.64 -24.57
N GLY A 185 19.83 -62.52 -25.73
CA GLY A 185 18.78 -63.45 -26.13
C GLY A 185 17.96 -62.96 -27.30
N LEU A 186 18.50 -63.13 -28.47
CA LEU A 186 17.89 -63.45 -29.80
C LEU A 186 16.35 -63.46 -29.89
N SER A 187 15.79 -62.61 -30.78
CA SER A 187 15.03 -63.00 -31.98
C SER A 187 14.33 -61.83 -32.62
N ALA A 188 14.68 -61.55 -33.88
CA ALA A 188 13.82 -60.83 -34.83
C ALA A 188 13.21 -61.92 -35.78
N PRO A 189 12.39 -61.64 -36.80
CA PRO A 189 11.58 -60.44 -37.11
C PRO A 189 10.13 -60.80 -37.54
N ARG A 190 9.31 -59.79 -37.83
CA ARG A 190 8.29 -59.69 -38.92
C ARG A 190 7.39 -58.44 -38.62
N SER A 191 7.49 -57.43 -39.47
CA SER A 191 6.78 -57.18 -40.71
C SER A 191 5.24 -57.17 -40.62
N ASP A 192 4.69 -56.03 -40.84
CA ASP A 192 3.61 -55.60 -41.74
C ASP A 192 2.69 -54.62 -41.07
N ASN A 193 2.67 -53.46 -41.54
CA ASN A 193 1.92 -52.83 -42.64
C ASN A 193 0.73 -51.98 -42.19
N ALA A 194 0.79 -50.77 -42.68
CA ALA A 194 -0.29 -50.00 -43.28
C ALA A 194 -1.34 -49.25 -42.39
N GLY A 195 -1.43 -48.02 -42.76
CA GLY A 195 -2.72 -47.35 -42.93
C GLY A 195 -2.89 -46.06 -42.12
N ALA A 196 -2.50 -45.01 -42.70
CA ALA A 196 -3.30 -44.04 -43.47
C ALA A 196 -4.10 -43.01 -42.64
N THR A 197 -3.68 -41.78 -42.83
CA THR A 197 -4.49 -40.60 -43.21
C THR A 197 -5.53 -40.04 -42.23
N GLY A 198 -5.39 -38.74 -42.06
CA GLY A 198 -6.50 -37.88 -41.60
C GLY A 198 -6.02 -36.51 -41.14
N ALA A 199 -5.66 -35.65 -42.09
CA ALA A 199 -5.63 -34.21 -41.92
C ALA A 199 -7.07 -33.67 -41.85
N VAL A 200 -7.28 -32.59 -41.11
CA VAL A 200 -8.12 -31.44 -41.39
C VAL A 200 -7.92 -30.48 -40.21
N ASP A 201 -7.26 -29.38 -40.29
CA ASP A 201 -7.59 -28.06 -40.80
C ASP A 201 -8.92 -27.53 -40.19
N GLY A 202 -8.82 -26.40 -39.49
CA GLY A 202 -9.95 -25.74 -38.87
C GLY A 202 -9.56 -24.42 -38.17
N GLN A 203 -9.04 -23.52 -38.96
CA GLN A 203 -8.84 -22.13 -38.68
C GLN A 203 -10.21 -21.42 -38.68
N VAL A 204 -10.60 -20.73 -37.61
CA VAL A 204 -11.58 -19.64 -37.66
C VAL A 204 -11.25 -18.57 -36.62
N ARG A 205 -10.81 -17.43 -37.07
CA ARG A 205 -11.11 -16.07 -36.59
C ARG A 205 -12.14 -15.50 -37.57
N PRO A 206 -12.73 -14.32 -37.35
CA PRO A 206 -12.87 -13.38 -36.23
C PRO A 206 -14.34 -13.03 -35.97
N ASP A 207 -14.64 -12.13 -35.04
CA ASP A 207 -15.46 -10.97 -35.38
C ASP A 207 -15.40 -9.92 -34.27
N ALA A 208 -15.23 -8.71 -34.76
CA ALA A 208 -15.34 -7.43 -34.06
C ALA A 208 -16.80 -6.96 -34.19
N GLU A 209 -17.34 -6.37 -33.16
CA GLU A 209 -18.50 -5.46 -33.20
C GLU A 209 -18.38 -4.55 -31.97
N GLU A 210 -18.13 -3.33 -32.19
CA GLU A 210 -18.89 -2.16 -32.57
C GLU A 210 -19.46 -1.40 -31.36
N VAL A 211 -18.94 -0.19 -31.21
CA VAL A 211 -19.38 0.90 -30.33
C VAL A 211 -20.70 1.48 -30.88
N PRO A 212 -21.58 2.00 -30.04
CA PRO A 212 -22.30 3.17 -30.46
C PRO A 212 -22.03 4.39 -29.58
N GLU A 213 -21.54 5.40 -30.21
CA GLU A 213 -21.71 6.82 -29.94
C GLU A 213 -23.20 7.18 -29.81
N GLY A 214 -23.52 7.99 -28.83
CA GLY A 214 -24.86 8.54 -28.65
C GLY A 214 -24.81 9.85 -27.86
N ALA A 215 -24.59 10.93 -28.57
CA ALA A 215 -24.79 12.26 -28.07
C ALA A 215 -26.28 12.56 -27.76
N SER A 216 -26.54 13.34 -26.71
CA SER A 216 -27.58 14.35 -26.77
C SER A 216 -27.45 15.39 -25.65
N GLN A 217 -27.35 16.59 -26.12
CA GLN A 217 -27.55 17.89 -25.50
C GLN A 217 -28.98 18.04 -24.95
N SER A 218 -29.12 18.83 -23.91
CA SER A 218 -30.17 19.85 -23.69
C SER A 218 -29.98 20.42 -22.30
N THR A 219 -29.56 21.63 -22.15
CA THR A 219 -30.21 22.94 -22.26
C THR A 219 -31.18 23.26 -21.11
N LEU A 220 -30.76 24.26 -20.33
CA LEU A 220 -31.52 25.36 -19.68
C LEU A 220 -32.76 25.04 -18.81
N LEU A 221 -32.70 25.34 -17.54
CA LEU A 221 -33.33 26.52 -16.90
C LEU A 221 -32.74 26.70 -15.51
#